data_72f55c5bc9bf4db6e18bc9a1b23261a3
#
_entry.id   72f55c5bc9bf4db6e18bc9a1b23261a3
#
_cell.length_a   1.000
_cell.length_b   1.000
_cell.length_c   1.000
_cell.angle_alpha   90.00
_cell.angle_beta   90.00
_cell.angle_gamma   90.00
#
_symmetry.space_group_name_H-M   'P 1'
#
loop_
_entity.id
_entity.type
_entity.pdbx_description
1 polymer ?
#
loop_
_entity_poly.entity_id
_entity_poly.type
_entity_poly.pdbx_seq_one_letter_code
_entity_poly.pdbx_strand_id
1 'polypeptide(L)'
;IELVGILQPCIVKKPVNGKYDVIAGHRRRLASLALVEEGKEQFRYIPCMYKKEETADKLAIIMANSFRDKTDFEKMVEIIQLKELVRDIKKEYNLAGRVREMQEELTGITKAQISRYEAIYNNLEKELMEEFKTGRLIMSVAVEVSGMEQEWQMKAYEKLLENGELTLPEVKQMKKQIEAESQCPGQ
;
A
#
# COMPACT_ATOMS: atom_id res chain seq x y z
N ILE A 1 21.12 15.98 -0.58
CA ILE A 1 20.62 17.37 -0.69
C ILE A 1 21.77 18.29 -1.10
N GLU A 2 22.93 18.21 -0.47
CA GLU A 2 24.05 19.08 -0.75
C GLU A 2 24.49 19.11 -2.22
N LEU A 3 24.57 17.94 -2.88
CA LEU A 3 25.04 17.81 -4.26
C LEU A 3 23.97 18.16 -5.31
N VAL A 4 22.71 17.85 -5.06
CA VAL A 4 21.63 17.91 -6.08
C VAL A 4 20.46 18.81 -5.67
N GLY A 5 20.55 19.46 -4.52
CA GLY A 5 19.44 20.25 -3.97
C GLY A 5 18.27 19.40 -3.45
N ILE A 6 17.15 20.06 -3.23
CA ILE A 6 15.90 19.42 -2.80
C ILE A 6 15.06 19.14 -4.04
N LEU A 7 15.13 17.92 -4.56
CA LEU A 7 14.40 17.49 -5.76
C LEU A 7 12.89 17.38 -5.56
N GLN A 8 12.44 17.10 -4.33
CA GLN A 8 11.03 16.97 -3.99
C GLN A 8 10.67 18.00 -2.91
N PRO A 9 9.61 18.80 -3.08
CA PRO A 9 9.17 19.76 -2.10
C PRO A 9 8.73 19.08 -0.79
N CYS A 10 8.85 19.79 0.33
CA CYS A 10 8.24 19.39 1.58
C CYS A 10 6.72 19.63 1.51
N ILE A 11 5.93 18.78 2.16
CA ILE A 11 4.48 18.98 2.30
C ILE A 11 4.24 19.66 3.63
N VAL A 12 3.51 20.77 3.61
CA VAL A 12 3.21 21.58 4.80
C VAL A 12 1.70 21.84 4.90
N LYS A 13 1.22 22.08 6.14
CA LYS A 13 -0.13 22.60 6.40
C LYS A 13 -0.23 24.07 6.00
N LYS A 14 -1.46 24.57 5.88
CA LYS A 14 -1.67 26.02 5.76
C LYS A 14 -1.00 26.73 6.92
N PRO A 15 -0.38 27.90 6.66
CA PRO A 15 0.31 28.63 7.72
C PRO A 15 -0.69 29.10 8.79
N VAL A 16 -0.31 28.91 10.04
CA VAL A 16 -1.02 29.49 11.20
C VAL A 16 -0.04 30.48 11.84
N ASN A 17 -0.44 31.73 11.96
CA ASN A 17 0.41 32.80 12.49
C ASN A 17 1.79 32.92 11.77
N GLY A 18 1.80 32.73 10.45
CA GLY A 18 3.03 32.79 9.61
C GLY A 18 3.97 31.60 9.76
N LYS A 19 3.59 30.54 10.50
CA LYS A 19 4.36 29.31 10.68
C LYS A 19 3.72 28.16 9.90
N TYR A 20 4.57 27.34 9.29
CA TYR A 20 4.17 26.15 8.54
C TYR A 20 4.50 24.89 9.32
N ASP A 21 3.51 24.04 9.56
CA ASP A 21 3.74 22.70 10.11
C ASP A 21 4.10 21.74 8.98
N VAL A 22 5.27 21.10 9.08
CA VAL A 22 5.74 20.14 8.09
C VAL A 22 5.01 18.81 8.30
N ILE A 23 4.31 18.35 7.26
CA ILE A 23 3.62 17.05 7.24
C ILE A 23 4.57 15.96 6.74
N ALA A 24 5.27 16.22 5.64
CA ALA A 24 6.25 15.30 5.06
C ALA A 24 7.49 16.06 4.60
N GLY A 25 8.66 15.43 4.77
CA GLY A 25 9.95 16.03 4.42
C GLY A 25 10.78 16.47 5.63
N HIS A 26 10.48 15.99 6.85
CA HIS A 26 11.24 16.33 8.07
C HIS A 26 12.76 16.12 7.92
N ARG A 27 13.20 15.03 7.29
CA ARG A 27 14.62 14.76 7.04
C ARG A 27 15.24 15.78 6.09
N ARG A 28 14.48 16.26 5.08
CA ARG A 28 14.91 17.30 4.14
C ARG A 28 15.07 18.62 4.85
N ARG A 29 14.09 18.97 5.70
CA ARG A 29 14.16 20.17 6.55
C ARG A 29 15.37 20.13 7.49
N LEU A 30 15.58 19.03 8.21
CA LEU A 30 16.73 18.89 9.11
C LEU A 30 18.06 18.97 8.37
N ALA A 31 18.20 18.31 7.21
CA ALA A 31 19.40 18.40 6.40
C ALA A 31 19.66 19.81 5.86
N SER A 32 18.60 20.55 5.48
CA SER A 32 18.74 21.94 5.06
C SER A 32 19.17 22.85 6.21
N LEU A 33 18.62 22.66 7.41
CA LEU A 33 19.04 23.40 8.60
C LEU A 33 20.52 23.17 8.91
N ALA A 34 20.97 21.92 8.91
CA ALA A 34 22.38 21.59 9.14
C ALA A 34 23.29 22.26 8.11
N LEU A 35 22.92 22.26 6.83
CA LEU A 35 23.72 22.95 5.79
C LEU A 35 23.75 24.47 5.95
N VAL A 36 22.65 25.07 6.44
CA VAL A 36 22.65 26.51 6.76
C VAL A 36 23.53 26.81 7.96
N GLU A 37 23.54 25.97 8.98
CA GLU A 37 24.45 26.10 10.14
C GLU A 37 25.93 25.97 9.73
N GLU A 38 26.21 25.21 8.66
CA GLU A 38 27.52 25.13 8.02
C GLU A 38 27.85 26.35 7.12
N GLY A 39 26.99 27.37 7.06
CA GLY A 39 27.16 28.59 6.27
C GLY A 39 26.71 28.50 4.81
N LYS A 40 26.00 27.43 4.42
CA LYS A 40 25.49 27.22 3.05
C LYS A 40 24.10 27.86 2.90
N GLU A 41 24.04 29.19 2.82
CA GLU A 41 22.80 29.98 2.82
C GLU A 41 21.83 29.66 1.68
N GLN A 42 22.27 29.05 0.58
CA GLN A 42 21.37 28.61 -0.52
C GLN A 42 20.34 27.61 -0.08
N PHE A 43 20.54 26.88 1.03
CA PHE A 43 19.58 25.90 1.58
C PHE A 43 18.61 26.49 2.60
N ARG A 44 18.63 27.81 2.84
CA ARG A 44 17.74 28.50 3.76
C ARG A 44 16.27 28.42 3.34
N TYR A 45 16.02 28.40 2.04
CA TYR A 45 14.67 28.30 1.49
C TYR A 45 14.42 26.91 0.94
N ILE A 46 13.39 26.25 1.47
CA ILE A 46 13.00 24.90 1.11
C ILE A 46 11.74 24.98 0.25
N PRO A 47 11.71 24.35 -0.93
CA PRO A 47 10.49 24.28 -1.71
C PRO A 47 9.43 23.53 -0.92
N CYS A 48 8.26 24.16 -0.75
CA CYS A 48 7.13 23.60 -0.02
C CYS A 48 5.87 23.63 -0.89
N MET A 49 5.07 22.56 -0.77
CA MET A 49 3.70 22.54 -1.25
C MET A 49 2.77 22.43 -0.06
N TYR A 50 1.73 23.26 0.01
CA TYR A 50 0.67 23.05 0.97
C TYR A 50 -0.57 22.45 0.31
N LYS A 51 -1.21 21.52 0.98
CA LYS A 51 -2.45 20.88 0.54
C LYS A 51 -3.60 21.25 1.45
N LYS A 52 -4.82 21.13 0.95
CA LYS A 52 -6.02 21.19 1.80
C LYS A 52 -5.85 20.18 2.94
N GLU A 53 -6.16 20.61 4.15
CA GLU A 53 -5.83 19.95 5.42
C GLU A 53 -6.14 18.44 5.45
N GLU A 54 -7.31 18.04 4.97
CA GLU A 54 -7.78 16.65 5.07
C GLU A 54 -6.98 15.65 4.23
N THR A 55 -6.62 16.00 3.01
CA THR A 55 -5.85 15.11 2.10
C THR A 55 -4.39 15.01 2.53
N ALA A 56 -3.83 16.12 3.02
CA ALA A 56 -2.47 16.19 3.49
C ALA A 56 -2.26 15.38 4.79
N ASP A 57 -3.21 15.44 5.71
CA ASP A 57 -3.14 14.69 6.97
C ASP A 57 -3.24 13.17 6.73
N LYS A 58 -4.12 12.73 5.85
CA LYS A 58 -4.22 11.31 5.45
C LYS A 58 -2.93 10.80 4.81
N LEU A 59 -2.34 11.57 3.90
CA LEU A 59 -1.07 11.19 3.25
C LEU A 59 0.08 11.14 4.27
N ALA A 60 0.12 12.09 5.20
CA ALA A 60 1.13 12.13 6.25
C ALA A 60 1.06 10.93 7.18
N ILE A 61 -0.14 10.51 7.56
CA ILE A 61 -0.36 9.32 8.40
C ILE A 61 0.14 8.06 7.67
N ILE A 62 -0.21 7.90 6.39
CA ILE A 62 0.24 6.77 5.59
C ILE A 62 1.76 6.76 5.46
N MET A 63 2.37 7.91 5.13
CA MET A 63 3.83 8.00 4.99
C MET A 63 4.58 7.84 6.32
N ALA A 64 4.05 8.35 7.43
CA ALA A 64 4.65 8.15 8.76
C ALA A 64 4.64 6.68 9.18
N ASN A 65 3.61 5.95 8.77
CA ASN A 65 3.47 4.53 9.06
C ASN A 65 4.26 3.63 8.10
N SER A 66 4.73 4.13 6.95
CA SER A 66 5.45 3.33 5.93
C SER A 66 6.82 2.79 6.40
N PHE A 67 7.35 3.30 7.51
CA PHE A 67 8.64 2.89 8.10
C PHE A 67 8.51 1.85 9.24
N ARG A 68 7.30 1.40 9.57
CA ARG A 68 7.10 0.33 10.56
C ARG A 68 7.11 -1.03 9.88
N ASP A 69 7.65 -2.03 10.59
CA ASP A 69 7.40 -3.42 10.20
C ASP A 69 5.91 -3.72 10.29
N LYS A 70 5.34 -4.13 9.16
CA LYS A 70 3.91 -4.35 8.99
C LYS A 70 3.65 -5.77 8.54
N THR A 71 2.56 -6.34 9.03
CA THR A 71 1.99 -7.57 8.48
C THR A 71 1.53 -7.36 7.03
N ASP A 72 1.38 -8.43 6.28
CA ASP A 72 0.89 -8.34 4.91
C ASP A 72 -0.55 -7.80 4.85
N PHE A 73 -1.36 -8.09 5.87
CA PHE A 73 -2.70 -7.52 6.01
C PHE A 73 -2.65 -5.99 6.20
N GLU A 74 -1.78 -5.48 7.08
CA GLU A 74 -1.63 -4.04 7.30
C GLU A 74 -1.13 -3.32 6.04
N LYS A 75 -0.19 -3.93 5.30
CA LYS A 75 0.29 -3.41 4.01
C LYS A 75 -0.85 -3.37 2.98
N MET A 76 -1.66 -4.42 2.90
CA MET A 76 -2.82 -4.46 2.02
C MET A 76 -3.80 -3.33 2.33
N VAL A 77 -4.21 -3.16 3.59
CA VAL A 77 -5.14 -2.11 4.01
C VAL A 77 -4.60 -0.73 3.65
N GLU A 78 -3.32 -0.48 3.92
CA GLU A 78 -2.66 0.79 3.56
C GLU A 78 -2.66 1.03 2.06
N ILE A 79 -2.34 0.03 1.25
CA ILE A 79 -2.36 0.13 -0.23
C ILE A 79 -3.74 0.47 -0.75
N ILE A 80 -4.79 -0.12 -0.19
CA ILE A 80 -6.18 0.18 -0.59
C ILE A 80 -6.56 1.62 -0.20
N GLN A 81 -6.24 2.05 1.01
CA GLN A 81 -6.47 3.43 1.46
C GLN A 81 -5.71 4.45 0.61
N LEU A 82 -4.44 4.16 0.31
CA LEU A 82 -3.61 5.01 -0.53
C LEU A 82 -4.14 5.10 -1.97
N LYS A 83 -4.72 4.02 -2.49
CA LYS A 83 -5.32 4.00 -3.84
C LYS A 83 -6.42 5.05 -3.98
N GLU A 84 -7.34 5.11 -3.03
CA GLU A 84 -8.43 6.09 -3.05
C GLU A 84 -7.87 7.51 -2.92
N LEU A 85 -6.96 7.72 -1.99
CA LEU A 85 -6.32 9.02 -1.78
C LEU A 85 -5.55 9.50 -3.03
N VAL A 86 -4.82 8.61 -3.71
CA VAL A 86 -4.08 8.93 -4.94
C VAL A 86 -5.07 9.26 -6.08
N ARG A 87 -6.21 8.55 -6.15
CA ARG A 87 -7.26 8.86 -7.14
C ARG A 87 -7.84 10.26 -6.93
N ASP A 88 -8.14 10.63 -5.69
CA ASP A 88 -8.68 11.93 -5.34
C ASP A 88 -7.69 13.04 -5.68
N ILE A 89 -6.42 12.87 -5.29
CA ILE A 89 -5.34 13.81 -5.61
C ILE A 89 -5.17 13.94 -7.12
N LYS A 90 -5.17 12.82 -7.84
CA LYS A 90 -5.02 12.81 -9.29
C LYS A 90 -6.15 13.58 -9.98
N LYS A 91 -7.38 13.39 -9.53
CA LYS A 91 -8.56 14.11 -10.05
C LYS A 91 -8.51 15.60 -9.72
N GLU A 92 -8.19 15.95 -8.49
CA GLU A 92 -8.16 17.35 -8.02
C GLU A 92 -7.08 18.17 -8.74
N TYR A 93 -5.90 17.59 -8.96
CA TYR A 93 -4.74 18.28 -9.54
C TYR A 93 -4.49 17.94 -11.02
N ASN A 94 -5.40 17.20 -11.67
CA ASN A 94 -5.29 16.75 -13.06
C ASN A 94 -3.90 16.13 -13.38
N LEU A 95 -3.40 15.25 -12.50
CA LEU A 95 -2.08 14.67 -12.64
C LEU A 95 -2.08 13.55 -13.68
N ALA A 96 -1.04 13.52 -14.50
CA ALA A 96 -0.77 12.40 -15.41
C ALA A 96 -0.25 11.16 -14.64
N GLY A 97 -0.17 10.02 -15.34
CA GLY A 97 0.36 8.77 -14.77
C GLY A 97 -0.73 7.80 -14.26
N ARG A 98 -0.32 6.58 -13.97
CA ARG A 98 -1.20 5.54 -13.46
C ARG A 98 -1.18 5.53 -11.93
N VAL A 99 -2.34 5.25 -11.30
CA VAL A 99 -2.47 5.21 -9.83
C VAL A 99 -1.45 4.26 -9.19
N ARG A 100 -1.24 3.06 -9.76
CA ARG A 100 -0.26 2.09 -9.24
C ARG A 100 1.19 2.55 -9.34
N GLU A 101 1.53 3.38 -10.32
CA GLU A 101 2.87 3.98 -10.43
C GLU A 101 3.11 4.96 -9.29
N MET A 102 2.13 5.79 -8.99
CA MET A 102 2.20 6.73 -7.87
C MET A 102 2.22 5.99 -6.51
N GLN A 103 1.47 4.89 -6.38
CA GLN A 103 1.53 4.05 -5.18
C GLN A 103 2.92 3.42 -4.99
N GLU A 104 3.53 2.88 -6.05
CA GLU A 104 4.88 2.30 -6.02
C GLU A 104 5.93 3.35 -5.60
N GLU A 105 5.87 4.56 -6.17
CA GLU A 105 6.76 5.67 -5.80
C GLU A 105 6.61 6.09 -4.33
N LEU A 106 5.39 6.08 -3.80
CA LEU A 106 5.10 6.52 -2.43
C LEU A 106 5.46 5.46 -1.38
N THR A 107 5.30 4.18 -1.70
CA THR A 107 5.45 3.09 -0.73
C THR A 107 6.70 2.24 -0.91
N GLY A 108 7.28 2.25 -2.11
CA GLY A 108 8.36 1.34 -2.50
C GLY A 108 7.86 -0.10 -2.78
N ILE A 109 6.55 -0.35 -2.68
CA ILE A 109 5.94 -1.66 -2.97
C ILE A 109 5.73 -1.77 -4.48
N THR A 110 6.21 -2.86 -5.09
CA THR A 110 6.12 -3.05 -6.54
C THR A 110 4.67 -3.14 -7.04
N LYS A 111 4.42 -2.71 -8.27
CA LYS A 111 3.09 -2.80 -8.93
C LYS A 111 2.52 -4.23 -8.90
N ALA A 112 3.38 -5.23 -9.06
CA ALA A 112 2.98 -6.64 -8.99
C ALA A 112 2.45 -7.01 -7.59
N GLN A 113 3.12 -6.54 -6.54
CA GLN A 113 2.71 -6.78 -5.18
C GLN A 113 1.44 -5.98 -4.81
N ILE A 114 1.33 -4.74 -5.27
CA ILE A 114 0.10 -3.93 -5.16
C ILE A 114 -1.09 -4.67 -5.80
N SER A 115 -0.90 -5.23 -7.00
CA SER A 115 -1.95 -6.01 -7.69
C SER A 115 -2.38 -7.25 -6.90
N ARG A 116 -1.46 -7.93 -6.23
CA ARG A 116 -1.76 -9.08 -5.35
C ARG A 116 -2.58 -8.66 -4.13
N TYR A 117 -2.22 -7.56 -3.46
CA TYR A 117 -3.01 -7.01 -2.35
C TYR A 117 -4.42 -6.62 -2.79
N GLU A 118 -4.55 -5.99 -3.96
CA GLU A 118 -5.86 -5.65 -4.53
C GLU A 118 -6.70 -6.90 -4.82
N ALA A 119 -6.09 -7.98 -5.33
CA ALA A 119 -6.78 -9.24 -5.59
C ALA A 119 -7.30 -9.88 -4.30
N ILE A 120 -6.48 -9.95 -3.25
CA ILE A 120 -6.89 -10.45 -1.93
C ILE A 120 -8.04 -9.61 -1.40
N TYR A 121 -7.91 -8.28 -1.36
CA TYR A 121 -8.92 -7.38 -0.81
C TYR A 121 -10.28 -7.49 -1.50
N ASN A 122 -10.29 -7.63 -2.83
CA ASN A 122 -11.52 -7.63 -3.61
C ASN A 122 -12.22 -8.99 -3.65
N ASN A 123 -11.46 -10.09 -3.58
CA ASN A 123 -11.97 -11.41 -3.95
C ASN A 123 -11.88 -12.46 -2.84
N LEU A 124 -11.11 -12.22 -1.77
CA LEU A 124 -10.98 -13.21 -0.69
C LEU A 124 -12.23 -13.18 0.20
N GLU A 125 -12.80 -14.35 0.48
CA GLU A 125 -13.95 -14.50 1.37
C GLU A 125 -13.61 -14.06 2.80
N LYS A 126 -14.65 -13.63 3.53
CA LYS A 126 -14.48 -12.97 4.85
C LYS A 126 -13.80 -13.86 5.87
N GLU A 127 -14.12 -15.13 5.89
CA GLU A 127 -13.55 -16.12 6.79
C GLU A 127 -12.05 -16.28 6.57
N LEU A 128 -11.63 -16.39 5.32
CA LEU A 128 -10.22 -16.45 4.92
C LEU A 128 -9.49 -15.12 5.13
N MET A 129 -10.20 -14.00 5.02
CA MET A 129 -9.65 -12.67 5.30
C MET A 129 -9.28 -12.53 6.78
N GLU A 130 -10.08 -13.05 7.72
CA GLU A 130 -9.74 -13.06 9.13
C GLU A 130 -8.51 -13.96 9.40
N GLU A 131 -8.38 -15.09 8.70
CA GLU A 131 -7.19 -15.93 8.80
C GLU A 131 -5.93 -15.25 8.22
N PHE A 132 -6.09 -14.49 7.15
CA PHE A 132 -5.01 -13.66 6.60
C PHE A 132 -4.59 -12.53 7.56
N LYS A 133 -5.54 -11.92 8.23
CA LYS A 133 -5.32 -10.87 9.23
C LYS A 133 -4.57 -11.39 10.47
N THR A 134 -4.87 -12.59 10.93
CA THR A 134 -4.17 -13.23 12.04
C THR A 134 -2.80 -13.81 11.66
N GLY A 135 -2.49 -13.88 10.36
CA GLY A 135 -1.25 -14.46 9.83
C GLY A 135 -1.26 -15.99 9.68
N ARG A 136 -2.40 -16.67 9.95
CA ARG A 136 -2.53 -18.12 9.69
C ARG A 136 -2.58 -18.42 8.20
N LEU A 137 -3.14 -17.53 7.41
CA LEU A 137 -3.11 -17.61 5.96
C LEU A 137 -2.01 -16.70 5.41
N ILE A 138 -0.97 -17.27 4.82
CA ILE A 138 0.15 -16.49 4.26
C ILE A 138 -0.22 -15.86 2.92
N MET A 139 0.44 -14.75 2.57
CA MET A 139 0.14 -13.96 1.37
C MET A 139 0.11 -14.77 0.08
N SER A 140 1.10 -15.67 -0.12
CA SER A 140 1.18 -16.47 -1.36
C SER A 140 -0.01 -17.42 -1.54
N VAL A 141 -0.53 -17.96 -0.45
CA VAL A 141 -1.73 -18.82 -0.42
C VAL A 141 -2.98 -17.96 -0.61
N ALA A 142 -3.09 -16.83 0.10
CA ALA A 142 -4.23 -15.92 0.00
C ALA A 142 -4.46 -15.42 -1.44
N VAL A 143 -3.37 -15.07 -2.16
CA VAL A 143 -3.44 -14.67 -3.58
C VAL A 143 -3.98 -15.79 -4.47
N GLU A 144 -3.52 -17.02 -4.26
CA GLU A 144 -3.97 -18.16 -5.06
C GLU A 144 -5.43 -18.50 -4.78
N VAL A 145 -5.84 -18.46 -3.52
CA VAL A 145 -7.22 -18.75 -3.10
C VAL A 145 -8.17 -17.64 -3.55
N SER A 146 -7.77 -16.38 -3.47
CA SER A 146 -8.61 -15.24 -3.92
C SER A 146 -8.96 -15.29 -5.43
N GLY A 147 -8.26 -16.08 -6.22
CA GLY A 147 -8.57 -16.32 -7.63
C GLY A 147 -9.54 -17.48 -7.86
N MET A 148 -10.05 -18.14 -6.82
CA MET A 148 -11.01 -19.24 -6.92
C MET A 148 -12.45 -18.73 -6.75
N GLU A 149 -13.42 -19.51 -7.24
CA GLU A 149 -14.83 -19.28 -6.95
C GLU A 149 -15.14 -19.49 -5.47
N GLN A 150 -16.19 -18.88 -4.98
CA GLN A 150 -16.58 -18.87 -3.56
C GLN A 150 -16.67 -20.28 -2.96
N GLU A 151 -17.27 -21.22 -3.67
CA GLU A 151 -17.39 -22.62 -3.20
C GLU A 151 -16.03 -23.24 -2.90
N TRP A 152 -15.04 -23.01 -3.76
CA TRP A 152 -13.69 -23.53 -3.57
C TRP A 152 -12.90 -22.78 -2.50
N GLN A 153 -13.18 -21.50 -2.30
CA GLN A 153 -12.63 -20.75 -1.18
C GLN A 153 -13.14 -21.31 0.15
N MET A 154 -14.41 -21.71 0.24
CA MET A 154 -14.97 -22.33 1.44
C MET A 154 -14.36 -23.70 1.71
N LYS A 155 -14.16 -24.54 0.67
CA LYS A 155 -13.42 -25.81 0.80
C LYS A 155 -11.97 -25.60 1.28
N ALA A 156 -11.32 -24.53 0.80
CA ALA A 156 -9.98 -24.14 1.25
C ALA A 156 -9.98 -23.73 2.74
N TYR A 157 -11.01 -23.02 3.17
CA TYR A 157 -11.19 -22.62 4.57
C TYR A 157 -11.42 -23.83 5.48
N GLU A 158 -12.31 -24.75 5.10
CA GLU A 158 -12.55 -26.01 5.84
C GLU A 158 -11.23 -26.78 6.02
N LYS A 159 -10.46 -26.91 4.95
CA LYS A 159 -9.17 -27.60 5.00
C LYS A 159 -8.16 -26.89 5.90
N LEU A 160 -8.14 -25.54 5.91
CA LEU A 160 -7.35 -24.75 6.84
C LEU A 160 -7.72 -25.02 8.30
N LEU A 161 -9.03 -25.15 8.59
CA LEU A 161 -9.50 -25.45 9.93
C LEU A 161 -9.15 -26.88 10.38
N GLU A 162 -9.25 -27.85 9.48
CA GLU A 162 -8.93 -29.27 9.77
C GLU A 162 -7.45 -29.48 10.03
N ASN A 163 -6.58 -28.92 9.19
CA ASN A 163 -5.14 -29.16 9.23
C ASN A 163 -4.39 -28.13 10.08
N GLY A 164 -5.03 -27.03 10.47
CA GLY A 164 -4.41 -25.89 11.16
C GLY A 164 -3.57 -24.97 10.24
N GLU A 165 -3.24 -25.41 9.03
CA GLU A 165 -2.55 -24.65 8.00
C GLU A 165 -3.04 -25.02 6.59
N LEU A 166 -2.84 -24.13 5.65
CA LEU A 166 -3.10 -24.35 4.24
C LEU A 166 -1.85 -24.01 3.42
N THR A 167 -1.33 -25.00 2.73
CA THR A 167 -0.07 -24.87 1.98
C THR A 167 -0.28 -24.55 0.50
N LEU A 168 0.70 -23.89 -0.12
CA LEU A 168 0.64 -23.56 -1.54
C LEU A 168 0.50 -24.80 -2.47
N PRO A 169 1.17 -25.95 -2.21
CA PRO A 169 0.95 -27.17 -2.99
C PRO A 169 -0.49 -27.68 -2.93
N GLU A 170 -1.14 -27.63 -1.77
CA GLU A 170 -2.55 -28.05 -1.60
C GLU A 170 -3.49 -27.16 -2.40
N VAL A 171 -3.29 -25.86 -2.36
CA VAL A 171 -4.09 -24.91 -3.14
C VAL A 171 -3.90 -25.13 -4.65
N LYS A 172 -2.68 -25.40 -5.10
CA LYS A 172 -2.41 -25.76 -6.50
C LYS A 172 -3.07 -27.06 -6.90
N GLN A 173 -3.17 -28.03 -6.00
CA GLN A 173 -3.90 -29.29 -6.25
C GLN A 173 -5.40 -29.03 -6.38
N MET A 174 -5.97 -28.20 -5.52
CA MET A 174 -7.37 -27.78 -5.63
C MET A 174 -7.65 -27.08 -6.95
N LYS A 175 -6.79 -26.21 -7.43
CA LYS A 175 -6.92 -25.56 -8.76
C LYS A 175 -6.93 -26.58 -9.91
N LYS A 176 -6.11 -27.60 -9.85
CA LYS A 176 -6.13 -28.68 -10.85
C LYS A 176 -7.44 -29.46 -10.84
N GLN A 177 -8.05 -29.65 -9.66
CA GLN A 177 -9.37 -30.28 -9.56
C GLN A 177 -10.45 -29.40 -10.19
N ILE A 178 -10.44 -28.10 -9.95
CA ILE A 178 -11.35 -27.14 -10.60
C ILE A 178 -11.23 -27.22 -12.13
N GLU A 179 -10.01 -27.21 -12.64
CA GLU A 179 -9.74 -27.32 -14.09
C GLU A 179 -10.26 -28.64 -14.67
N ALA A 180 -10.07 -29.76 -13.95
CA ALA A 180 -10.57 -31.07 -14.37
C ALA A 180 -12.11 -31.15 -14.38
N GLU A 181 -12.77 -30.60 -13.36
CA GLU A 181 -14.23 -30.54 -13.30
C GLU A 181 -14.83 -29.63 -14.39
N SER A 182 -14.13 -28.52 -14.71
CA SER A 182 -14.56 -27.59 -15.77
C SER A 182 -14.42 -28.17 -17.17
N GLN A 183 -13.55 -29.18 -17.36
CA GLN A 183 -13.32 -29.84 -18.66
C GLN A 183 -14.24 -31.05 -18.89
N CYS A 184 -15.01 -31.49 -17.87
CA CYS A 184 -16.05 -32.49 -17.98
C CYS A 184 -17.44 -31.84 -17.82
N PRO A 185 -18.00 -31.14 -18.81
CA PRO A 185 -19.39 -30.69 -18.75
C PRO A 185 -20.28 -31.91 -18.90
N GLY A 186 -20.93 -32.29 -17.80
CA GLY A 186 -22.05 -33.23 -17.64
C GLY A 186 -22.33 -34.28 -18.70
N GLN A 187 -22.19 -35.54 -18.29
CA GLN A 187 -23.06 -36.60 -18.83
C GLN A 187 -24.48 -36.49 -18.26
#